data_85b361fadabdf9f0be26c193d3e6dd74
#
_entry.id   85b361fadabdf9f0be26c193d3e6dd74
#
_cell.length_a   1.000
_cell.length_b   1.000
_cell.length_c   1.000
_cell.angle_alpha   90.00
_cell.angle_beta   90.00
_cell.angle_gamma   90.00
#
_symmetry.space_group_name_H-M   'P 1'
#
loop_
_entity.id
_entity.type
_entity.pdbx_description
1 polymer ?
#
loop_
_entity_poly.entity_id
_entity_poly.type
_entity_poly.pdbx_seq_one_letter_code
_entity_poly.pdbx_strand_id
1 'polypeptide(L)'
;MVDQEKVEAAIKLLLEGIGEDPTREGLLETPGRVARMYGEIAGGMDQSAEEHLSKTFAVASNDLVIERDITFYSLCEHHLLPFYGKAAIGYIPNGRVAGLSKLARTVEVYARRLQLQEQLCAQVADALMEYLAPQGAIVLMEAEHMCMTMRGVQKPGTKTVTLARRGVFETDPALEERFFRMLGR
;
A
#
# COMPACT_ATOMS: atom_id res chain seq x y z
N MET A 1 8.92 9.87 12.02
CA MET A 1 10.22 9.23 11.65
C MET A 1 10.48 8.04 12.56
N VAL A 2 10.91 6.91 12.02
CA VAL A 2 11.22 5.70 12.82
C VAL A 2 12.43 5.97 13.72
N ASP A 3 12.27 5.73 15.04
CA ASP A 3 13.34 5.82 16.03
C ASP A 3 14.19 4.55 15.99
N GLN A 4 15.30 4.62 15.26
CA GLN A 4 16.14 3.45 15.02
C GLN A 4 16.77 2.89 16.31
N GLU A 5 17.12 3.72 17.28
CA GLU A 5 17.72 3.27 18.54
C GLU A 5 16.71 2.46 19.37
N LYS A 6 15.45 2.91 19.42
CA LYS A 6 14.38 2.15 20.10
C LYS A 6 14.07 0.83 19.39
N VAL A 7 14.02 0.84 18.05
CA VAL A 7 13.80 -0.40 17.29
C VAL A 7 14.96 -1.37 17.50
N GLU A 8 16.21 -0.90 17.48
CA GLU A 8 17.37 -1.74 17.72
C GLU A 8 17.33 -2.40 19.11
N ALA A 9 17.00 -1.62 20.16
CA ALA A 9 16.84 -2.14 21.53
C ALA A 9 15.70 -3.18 21.60
N ALA A 10 14.56 -2.91 20.95
CA ALA A 10 13.43 -3.84 20.94
C ALA A 10 13.76 -5.16 20.23
N ILE A 11 14.57 -5.13 19.16
CA ILE A 11 15.00 -6.34 18.45
C ILE A 11 15.95 -7.18 19.30
N LYS A 12 16.83 -6.58 20.09
CA LYS A 12 17.66 -7.33 21.06
C LYS A 12 16.80 -8.09 22.04
N LEU A 13 15.81 -7.41 22.64
CA LEU A 13 14.85 -8.04 23.55
C LEU A 13 14.01 -9.13 22.87
N LEU A 14 13.62 -8.93 21.63
CA LEU A 14 12.91 -9.95 20.86
C LEU A 14 13.76 -11.22 20.66
N LEU A 15 15.03 -11.07 20.28
CA LEU A 15 15.95 -12.19 20.10
C LEU A 15 16.10 -13.01 21.40
N GLU A 16 16.30 -12.33 22.54
CA GLU A 16 16.36 -12.95 23.87
C GLU A 16 15.02 -13.65 24.19
N GLY A 17 13.89 -12.98 23.94
CA GLY A 17 12.55 -13.48 24.23
C GLY A 17 12.16 -14.73 23.46
N ILE A 18 12.70 -14.93 22.24
CA ILE A 18 12.51 -16.17 21.45
C ILE A 18 13.56 -17.24 21.74
N GLY A 19 14.49 -16.99 22.68
CA GLY A 19 15.50 -17.95 23.11
C GLY A 19 16.78 -17.94 22.29
N GLU A 20 17.03 -16.89 21.49
CA GLU A 20 18.26 -16.71 20.73
C GLU A 20 19.32 -15.95 21.56
N ASP A 21 20.59 -16.19 21.23
CA ASP A 21 21.75 -15.45 21.77
C ASP A 21 22.07 -14.27 20.83
N PRO A 22 21.73 -13.03 21.21
CA PRO A 22 22.00 -11.85 20.38
C PRO A 22 23.51 -11.54 20.23
N THR A 23 24.37 -12.20 21.02
CA THR A 23 25.82 -11.97 20.99
C THR A 23 26.56 -12.92 20.01
N ARG A 24 25.88 -13.95 19.49
CA ARG A 24 26.51 -14.84 18.50
C ARG A 24 26.79 -14.11 17.19
N GLU A 25 27.88 -14.47 16.51
CA GLU A 25 28.40 -13.78 15.31
C GLU A 25 27.33 -13.42 14.27
N GLY A 26 26.44 -14.35 13.94
CA GLY A 26 25.38 -14.13 12.94
C GLY A 26 24.29 -13.13 13.35
N LEU A 27 24.16 -12.78 14.63
CA LEU A 27 23.14 -11.88 15.16
C LEU A 27 23.66 -10.53 15.66
N LEU A 28 24.99 -10.35 15.78
CA LEU A 28 25.58 -9.11 16.29
C LEU A 28 25.06 -7.85 15.60
N GLU A 29 24.91 -7.90 14.28
CA GLU A 29 24.44 -6.75 13.51
C GLU A 29 22.92 -6.76 13.22
N THR A 30 22.21 -7.82 13.58
CA THR A 30 20.78 -7.99 13.25
C THR A 30 19.91 -6.88 13.81
N PRO A 31 20.07 -6.44 15.08
CA PRO A 31 19.27 -5.34 15.61
C PRO A 31 19.37 -4.05 14.78
N GLY A 32 20.58 -3.64 14.42
CA GLY A 32 20.81 -2.46 13.60
C GLY A 32 20.32 -2.61 12.15
N ARG A 33 20.46 -3.81 11.56
CA ARG A 33 19.93 -4.10 10.22
C ARG A 33 18.41 -4.02 10.19
N VAL A 34 17.74 -4.59 11.20
CA VAL A 34 16.28 -4.54 11.32
C VAL A 34 15.80 -3.11 11.58
N ALA A 35 16.50 -2.34 12.40
CA ALA A 35 16.14 -0.93 12.63
C ALA A 35 16.18 -0.10 11.34
N ARG A 36 17.22 -0.25 10.52
CA ARG A 36 17.30 0.41 9.20
C ARG A 36 16.18 -0.08 8.25
N MET A 37 15.94 -1.39 8.20
CA MET A 37 14.86 -1.97 7.40
C MET A 37 13.50 -1.36 7.77
N TYR A 38 13.17 -1.21 9.07
CA TYR A 38 11.93 -0.56 9.47
C TYR A 38 11.87 0.92 9.08
N GLY A 39 13.00 1.62 9.01
CA GLY A 39 13.06 2.97 8.44
C GLY A 39 12.60 3.02 6.99
N GLU A 40 12.84 1.97 6.21
CA GLU A 40 12.40 1.87 4.82
C GLU A 40 10.95 1.41 4.69
N ILE A 41 10.59 0.28 5.33
CA ILE A 41 9.29 -0.38 5.12
C ILE A 41 8.14 0.25 5.91
N ALA A 42 8.43 1.08 6.92
CA ALA A 42 7.45 1.87 7.69
C ALA A 42 7.62 3.39 7.49
N GLY A 43 8.44 3.84 6.54
CA GLY A 43 8.73 5.25 6.29
C GLY A 43 7.60 6.07 5.67
N GLY A 44 6.50 5.45 5.26
CA GLY A 44 5.34 6.13 4.70
C GLY A 44 4.53 6.95 5.71
N MET A 45 4.75 6.74 7.03
CA MET A 45 4.04 7.49 8.07
C MET A 45 4.37 8.99 8.07
N ASP A 46 5.57 9.35 7.63
CA ASP A 46 6.04 10.74 7.55
C ASP A 46 5.89 11.35 6.15
N GLN A 47 5.19 10.66 5.23
CA GLN A 47 4.99 11.08 3.84
C GLN A 47 3.54 11.46 3.58
N SER A 48 3.34 12.39 2.63
CA SER A 48 2.02 12.82 2.15
C SER A 48 1.83 12.47 0.67
N ALA A 49 0.65 11.94 0.33
CA ALA A 49 0.26 11.73 -1.06
C ALA A 49 0.08 13.05 -1.82
N GLU A 50 -0.18 14.15 -1.12
CA GLU A 50 -0.29 15.50 -1.71
C GLU A 50 0.95 15.88 -2.53
N GLU A 51 2.16 15.58 -2.03
CA GLU A 51 3.43 15.86 -2.73
C GLU A 51 3.49 15.21 -4.12
N HIS A 52 2.74 14.13 -4.31
CA HIS A 52 2.69 13.41 -5.57
C HIS A 52 1.50 13.85 -6.42
N LEU A 53 0.29 13.86 -5.86
CA LEU A 53 -0.95 14.04 -6.59
C LEU A 53 -1.24 15.50 -6.97
N SER A 54 -0.60 16.48 -6.31
CA SER A 54 -0.67 17.90 -6.69
C SER A 54 0.04 18.20 -8.03
N LYS A 55 0.94 17.32 -8.49
CA LYS A 55 1.67 17.47 -9.76
C LYS A 55 0.83 16.91 -10.92
N THR A 56 0.05 17.77 -11.54
CA THR A 56 -0.95 17.40 -12.53
C THR A 56 -0.73 18.10 -13.87
N PHE A 57 -1.33 17.55 -14.93
CA PHE A 57 -1.32 18.09 -16.28
C PHE A 57 -2.76 18.32 -16.76
N ALA A 58 -2.99 19.42 -17.51
CA ALA A 58 -4.28 19.69 -18.11
C ALA A 58 -4.58 18.69 -19.25
N VAL A 59 -5.81 18.21 -19.33
CA VAL A 59 -6.30 17.35 -20.42
C VAL A 59 -7.69 17.81 -20.86
N ALA A 60 -7.99 17.60 -22.15
CA ALA A 60 -9.29 17.93 -22.72
C ALA A 60 -10.33 16.81 -22.52
N SER A 61 -9.88 15.55 -22.44
CA SER A 61 -10.74 14.39 -22.25
C SER A 61 -10.84 13.99 -20.78
N ASN A 62 -12.03 13.59 -20.37
CA ASN A 62 -12.31 12.99 -19.06
C ASN A 62 -12.55 11.47 -19.18
N ASP A 63 -11.89 10.80 -20.12
CA ASP A 63 -11.95 9.34 -20.23
C ASP A 63 -11.29 8.65 -19.04
N LEU A 64 -11.80 7.45 -18.72
CA LEU A 64 -11.26 6.61 -17.65
C LEU A 64 -9.76 6.33 -17.86
N VAL A 65 -8.95 6.74 -16.91
CA VAL A 65 -7.52 6.43 -16.83
C VAL A 65 -7.34 5.27 -15.87
N ILE A 66 -6.54 4.26 -16.25
CA ILE A 66 -6.21 3.11 -15.39
C ILE A 66 -4.69 2.92 -15.37
N GLU A 67 -4.14 2.79 -14.17
CA GLU A 67 -2.79 2.29 -13.90
C GLU A 67 -2.93 0.96 -13.15
N ARG A 68 -2.37 -0.13 -13.68
CA ARG A 68 -2.51 -1.48 -13.13
C ARG A 68 -1.17 -2.13 -12.86
N ASP A 69 -1.23 -3.28 -12.18
CA ASP A 69 -0.06 -4.09 -11.84
C ASP A 69 0.97 -3.36 -10.97
N ILE A 70 0.53 -2.33 -10.22
CA ILE A 70 1.36 -1.62 -9.26
C ILE A 70 1.70 -2.58 -8.12
N THR A 71 2.95 -3.04 -8.08
CA THR A 71 3.41 -3.91 -6.98
C THR A 71 3.51 -3.10 -5.71
N PHE A 72 3.03 -3.66 -4.60
CA PHE A 72 3.19 -3.08 -3.27
C PHE A 72 3.56 -4.12 -2.24
N TYR A 73 4.24 -3.67 -1.19
CA TYR A 73 4.56 -4.41 0.03
C TYR A 73 4.09 -3.59 1.23
N SER A 74 3.46 -4.25 2.20
CA SER A 74 2.96 -3.61 3.42
C SER A 74 3.13 -4.54 4.61
N LEU A 75 2.90 -4.03 5.80
CA LEU A 75 2.95 -4.78 7.06
C LEU A 75 1.57 -4.88 7.68
N CYS A 76 1.13 -6.11 7.94
CA CYS A 76 -0.10 -6.36 8.68
C CYS A 76 0.02 -5.80 10.10
N GLU A 77 -0.87 -4.90 10.51
CA GLU A 77 -0.83 -4.26 11.84
C GLU A 77 -1.03 -5.23 13.00
N HIS A 78 -1.69 -6.39 12.75
CA HIS A 78 -1.94 -7.39 13.80
C HIS A 78 -0.72 -8.24 14.16
N HIS A 79 0.19 -8.48 13.21
CA HIS A 79 1.26 -9.46 13.37
C HIS A 79 2.64 -8.94 12.97
N LEU A 80 2.74 -7.73 12.44
CA LEU A 80 3.96 -7.15 11.86
C LEU A 80 4.58 -8.02 10.74
N LEU A 81 3.78 -8.92 10.16
CA LEU A 81 4.18 -9.75 9.04
C LEU A 81 3.79 -9.08 7.71
N PRO A 82 4.58 -9.28 6.65
CA PRO A 82 4.28 -8.64 5.37
C PRO A 82 3.03 -9.22 4.72
N PHE A 83 2.34 -8.37 3.97
CA PHE A 83 1.48 -8.75 2.88
C PHE A 83 1.88 -7.96 1.63
N TYR A 84 1.71 -8.55 0.49
CA TYR A 84 2.19 -7.99 -0.77
C TYR A 84 1.32 -8.42 -1.93
N GLY A 85 1.29 -7.59 -2.96
CA GLY A 85 0.43 -7.89 -4.09
C GLY A 85 0.49 -6.84 -5.19
N LYS A 86 -0.65 -6.69 -5.86
CA LYS A 86 -0.86 -5.77 -6.96
C LYS A 86 -2.03 -4.84 -6.68
N ALA A 87 -1.85 -3.58 -7.00
CA ALA A 87 -2.91 -2.59 -7.02
C ALA A 87 -3.24 -2.19 -8.47
N ALA A 88 -4.51 -1.87 -8.70
CA ALA A 88 -4.97 -1.17 -9.89
C ALA A 88 -5.75 0.06 -9.43
N ILE A 89 -5.44 1.21 -10.01
CA ILE A 89 -6.09 2.49 -9.78
C ILE A 89 -6.80 2.90 -11.06
N GLY A 90 -8.09 3.22 -10.97
CA GLY A 90 -8.85 3.87 -12.03
C GLY A 90 -9.38 5.21 -11.55
N TYR A 91 -9.44 6.21 -12.42
CA TYR A 91 -10.12 7.46 -12.11
C TYR A 91 -10.66 8.15 -13.37
N ILE A 92 -11.74 8.92 -13.21
CA ILE A 92 -12.29 9.79 -14.24
C ILE A 92 -11.73 11.19 -14.01
N PRO A 93 -10.88 11.73 -14.89
CA PRO A 93 -10.33 13.07 -14.73
C PRO A 93 -11.42 14.15 -14.61
N ASN A 94 -11.04 15.27 -14.02
CA ASN A 94 -11.83 16.51 -14.01
C ASN A 94 -10.97 17.64 -14.62
N GLY A 95 -10.65 17.49 -15.92
CA GLY A 95 -9.81 18.42 -16.67
C GLY A 95 -8.30 18.29 -16.36
N ARG A 96 -7.90 17.43 -15.42
CA ARG A 96 -6.50 17.22 -15.04
C ARG A 96 -6.18 15.74 -14.78
N VAL A 97 -4.95 15.33 -15.10
CA VAL A 97 -4.42 13.98 -14.83
C VAL A 97 -3.14 14.05 -14.01
N ALA A 98 -2.93 13.05 -13.18
CA ALA A 98 -1.65 12.85 -12.49
C ALA A 98 -0.61 12.17 -13.41
N GLY A 99 0.67 12.43 -13.18
CA GLY A 99 1.72 11.63 -13.79
C GLY A 99 1.64 10.18 -13.32
N LEU A 100 1.81 9.19 -14.23
CA LEU A 100 1.62 7.76 -13.91
C LEU A 100 2.44 7.30 -12.69
N SER A 101 3.72 7.71 -12.62
CA SER A 101 4.57 7.40 -11.47
C SER A 101 4.05 7.96 -10.14
N LYS A 102 3.16 8.95 -10.17
CA LYS A 102 2.59 9.56 -8.95
C LYS A 102 1.52 8.68 -8.34
N LEU A 103 0.79 7.93 -9.17
CA LEU A 103 -0.18 6.94 -8.71
C LEU A 103 0.52 5.81 -7.95
N ALA A 104 1.60 5.25 -8.52
CA ALA A 104 2.39 4.22 -7.84
C ALA A 104 3.01 4.75 -6.53
N ARG A 105 3.54 5.97 -6.51
CA ARG A 105 4.07 6.58 -5.29
C ARG A 105 3.01 6.83 -4.22
N THR A 106 1.77 7.14 -4.61
CA THR A 106 0.65 7.25 -3.68
C THR A 106 0.37 5.91 -2.99
N VAL A 107 0.38 4.80 -3.73
CA VAL A 107 0.27 3.47 -3.13
C VAL A 107 1.40 3.23 -2.11
N GLU A 108 2.65 3.56 -2.45
CA GLU A 108 3.82 3.40 -1.55
C GLU A 108 3.69 4.21 -0.25
N VAL A 109 3.20 5.47 -0.32
CA VAL A 109 2.98 6.32 0.87
C VAL A 109 2.10 5.63 1.91
N TYR A 110 1.03 4.96 1.47
CA TYR A 110 0.11 4.28 2.36
C TYR A 110 0.51 2.83 2.64
N ALA A 111 1.15 2.13 1.70
CA ALA A 111 1.61 0.76 1.89
C ALA A 111 2.74 0.65 2.92
N ARG A 112 3.66 1.62 2.96
CA ARG A 112 4.79 1.65 3.91
C ARG A 112 4.38 2.10 5.31
N ARG A 113 3.34 1.46 5.85
CA ARG A 113 2.78 1.67 7.20
C ARG A 113 2.35 0.33 7.77
N LEU A 114 1.96 0.32 9.04
CA LEU A 114 1.17 -0.80 9.56
C LEU A 114 -0.26 -0.67 9.04
N GLN A 115 -0.79 -1.71 8.38
CA GLN A 115 -2.02 -1.61 7.62
C GLN A 115 -2.95 -2.82 7.77
N LEU A 116 -4.23 -2.53 7.52
CA LEU A 116 -5.20 -3.50 7.00
C LEU A 116 -5.33 -3.25 5.49
N GLN A 117 -5.48 -4.30 4.69
CA GLN A 117 -5.58 -4.15 3.23
C GLN A 117 -6.78 -3.30 2.81
N GLU A 118 -7.91 -3.44 3.49
CA GLU A 118 -9.14 -2.68 3.26
C GLU A 118 -8.91 -1.19 3.52
N GLN A 119 -8.21 -0.87 4.61
CA GLN A 119 -7.87 0.50 4.98
C GLN A 119 -6.87 1.10 4.00
N LEU A 120 -5.84 0.36 3.61
CA LEU A 120 -4.88 0.77 2.58
C LEU A 120 -5.59 1.12 1.27
N CYS A 121 -6.49 0.24 0.81
CA CYS A 121 -7.26 0.42 -0.41
C CYS A 121 -8.12 1.70 -0.34
N ALA A 122 -8.82 1.91 0.78
CA ALA A 122 -9.64 3.09 1.01
C ALA A 122 -8.81 4.39 1.06
N GLN A 123 -7.70 4.39 1.80
CA GLN A 123 -6.83 5.57 1.93
C GLN A 123 -6.25 6.01 0.58
N VAL A 124 -5.88 5.08 -0.30
CA VAL A 124 -5.42 5.43 -1.65
C VAL A 124 -6.55 6.08 -2.47
N ALA A 125 -7.77 5.55 -2.40
CA ALA A 125 -8.93 6.13 -3.09
C ALA A 125 -9.28 7.53 -2.55
N ASP A 126 -9.24 7.71 -1.21
CA ASP A 126 -9.51 8.98 -0.55
C ASP A 126 -8.47 10.04 -0.94
N ALA A 127 -7.19 9.68 -0.97
CA ALA A 127 -6.11 10.57 -1.39
C ALA A 127 -6.26 11.04 -2.85
N LEU A 128 -6.71 10.15 -3.75
CA LEU A 128 -7.01 10.55 -5.12
C LEU A 128 -8.11 11.62 -5.16
N MET A 129 -9.18 11.43 -4.41
CA MET A 129 -10.28 12.40 -4.35
C MET A 129 -9.84 13.72 -3.73
N GLU A 130 -9.02 13.68 -2.68
CA GLU A 130 -8.58 14.87 -1.95
C GLU A 130 -7.59 15.72 -2.74
N TYR A 131 -6.57 15.09 -3.31
CA TYR A 131 -5.41 15.83 -3.87
C TYR A 131 -5.40 15.94 -5.40
N LEU A 132 -6.02 14.99 -6.11
CA LEU A 132 -6.18 15.05 -7.57
C LEU A 132 -7.54 15.62 -7.97
N ALA A 133 -8.53 15.49 -7.10
CA ALA A 133 -9.92 15.93 -7.29
C ALA A 133 -10.56 15.46 -8.62
N PRO A 134 -10.49 14.16 -8.97
CA PRO A 134 -11.19 13.62 -10.14
C PRO A 134 -12.70 13.60 -9.91
N GLN A 135 -13.48 13.28 -10.96
CA GLN A 135 -14.93 13.06 -10.80
C GLN A 135 -15.23 11.81 -9.97
N GLY A 136 -14.31 10.84 -9.95
CA GLY A 136 -14.36 9.65 -9.12
C GLY A 136 -13.10 8.80 -9.28
N ALA A 137 -12.88 7.95 -8.29
CA ALA A 137 -11.77 7.02 -8.23
C ALA A 137 -12.22 5.61 -7.82
N ILE A 138 -11.52 4.61 -8.33
CA ILE A 138 -11.68 3.20 -7.98
C ILE A 138 -10.30 2.58 -7.78
N VAL A 139 -10.14 1.84 -6.68
CA VAL A 139 -8.89 1.17 -6.33
C VAL A 139 -9.19 -0.29 -6.05
N LEU A 140 -8.50 -1.18 -6.74
CA LEU A 140 -8.55 -2.63 -6.54
C LEU A 140 -7.18 -3.08 -6.04
N MET A 141 -7.15 -3.86 -4.96
CA MET A 141 -5.92 -4.49 -4.47
C MET A 141 -6.12 -5.99 -4.32
N GLU A 142 -5.14 -6.76 -4.75
CA GLU A 142 -5.08 -8.21 -4.59
C GLU A 142 -3.74 -8.57 -3.95
N ALA A 143 -3.76 -9.21 -2.77
CA ALA A 143 -2.54 -9.51 -2.03
C ALA A 143 -2.57 -10.86 -1.33
N GLU A 144 -1.38 -11.42 -1.14
CA GLU A 144 -1.11 -12.56 -0.28
C GLU A 144 -0.60 -12.07 1.09
N HIS A 145 -1.10 -12.69 2.16
CA HIS A 145 -0.81 -12.30 3.54
C HIS A 145 0.03 -13.36 4.24
N MET A 146 1.27 -13.03 4.64
CA MET A 146 2.15 -13.95 5.35
C MET A 146 1.58 -14.38 6.70
N CYS A 147 0.75 -13.57 7.35
CA CYS A 147 0.08 -13.94 8.58
C CYS A 147 -0.96 -15.08 8.39
N MET A 148 -1.39 -15.35 7.16
CA MET A 148 -2.28 -16.46 6.81
C MET A 148 -1.53 -17.64 6.19
N THR A 149 -0.41 -17.39 5.52
CA THR A 149 0.30 -18.43 4.77
C THR A 149 1.33 -19.18 5.60
N MET A 150 2.15 -18.49 6.39
CA MET A 150 3.28 -19.11 7.10
C MET A 150 2.95 -19.55 8.53
N ARG A 151 1.85 -19.11 9.10
CA ARG A 151 1.41 -19.42 10.47
C ARG A 151 -0.12 -19.43 10.56
N GLY A 152 -0.67 -19.78 11.73
CA GLY A 152 -2.12 -19.79 11.97
C GLY A 152 -2.82 -20.82 11.08
N VAL A 153 -3.66 -20.37 10.18
CA VAL A 153 -4.45 -21.23 9.29
C VAL A 153 -3.66 -21.89 8.17
N GLN A 154 -2.45 -21.43 7.89
CA GLN A 154 -1.50 -22.02 6.93
C GLN A 154 -2.11 -22.30 5.55
N LYS A 155 -2.63 -21.27 4.89
CA LYS A 155 -3.24 -21.35 3.56
C LYS A 155 -2.42 -20.59 2.51
N PRO A 156 -1.30 -21.16 2.02
CA PRO A 156 -0.51 -20.55 0.95
C PRO A 156 -1.32 -20.43 -0.34
N GLY A 157 -1.05 -19.37 -1.11
CA GLY A 157 -1.75 -19.09 -2.36
C GLY A 157 -3.13 -18.45 -2.21
N THR A 158 -3.62 -18.29 -0.97
CA THR A 158 -4.85 -17.53 -0.72
C THR A 158 -4.61 -16.05 -0.97
N LYS A 159 -5.47 -15.42 -1.76
CA LYS A 159 -5.42 -13.99 -2.05
C LYS A 159 -6.63 -13.27 -1.49
N THR A 160 -6.39 -12.15 -0.84
CA THR A 160 -7.44 -11.21 -0.43
C THR A 160 -7.60 -10.16 -1.53
N VAL A 161 -8.84 -9.91 -1.93
CA VAL A 161 -9.19 -8.87 -2.90
C VAL A 161 -10.02 -7.81 -2.20
N THR A 162 -9.60 -6.55 -2.30
CA THR A 162 -10.31 -5.39 -1.76
C THR A 162 -10.57 -4.36 -2.83
N LEU A 163 -11.73 -3.69 -2.74
CA LEU A 163 -12.18 -2.68 -3.68
C LEU A 163 -12.64 -1.44 -2.92
N ALA A 164 -12.17 -0.28 -3.31
CA ALA A 164 -12.65 1.01 -2.82
C ALA A 164 -13.16 1.84 -4.00
N ARG A 165 -14.34 2.46 -3.85
CA ARG A 165 -14.98 3.33 -4.84
C ARG A 165 -15.24 4.68 -4.23
N ARG A 166 -15.12 5.76 -5.04
CA ARG A 166 -15.42 7.13 -4.64
C ARG A 166 -16.01 7.91 -5.82
N GLY A 167 -16.85 8.87 -5.49
CA GLY A 167 -17.46 9.76 -6.48
C GLY A 167 -18.34 9.01 -7.48
N VAL A 168 -18.19 9.28 -8.78
CA VAL A 168 -19.04 8.67 -9.82
C VAL A 168 -19.00 7.13 -9.85
N PHE A 169 -17.95 6.48 -9.35
CA PHE A 169 -17.92 5.02 -9.26
C PHE A 169 -18.85 4.45 -8.17
N GLU A 170 -19.36 5.25 -7.25
CA GLU A 170 -20.35 4.83 -6.26
C GLU A 170 -21.78 4.84 -6.81
N THR A 171 -22.02 5.64 -7.85
CA THR A 171 -23.36 5.90 -8.38
C THR A 171 -23.60 5.34 -9.78
N ASP A 172 -22.53 5.01 -10.52
CA ASP A 172 -22.62 4.49 -11.89
C ASP A 172 -21.96 3.09 -11.99
N PRO A 173 -22.75 2.00 -11.92
CA PRO A 173 -22.24 0.64 -12.06
C PRO A 173 -21.58 0.35 -13.42
N ALA A 174 -21.94 1.07 -14.49
CA ALA A 174 -21.35 0.84 -15.80
C ALA A 174 -19.88 1.29 -15.85
N LEU A 175 -19.47 2.27 -15.03
CA LEU A 175 -18.06 2.66 -14.89
C LEU A 175 -17.25 1.58 -14.18
N GLU A 176 -17.81 0.93 -13.17
CA GLU A 176 -17.17 -0.21 -12.49
C GLU A 176 -17.01 -1.40 -13.45
N GLU A 177 -18.05 -1.75 -14.23
CA GLU A 177 -17.96 -2.78 -15.25
C GLU A 177 -16.90 -2.45 -16.32
N ARG A 178 -16.84 -1.18 -16.74
CA ARG A 178 -15.82 -0.71 -17.71
C ARG A 178 -14.41 -0.87 -17.14
N PHE A 179 -14.21 -0.52 -15.87
CA PHE A 179 -12.93 -0.70 -15.17
C PHE A 179 -12.51 -2.16 -15.18
N PHE A 180 -13.37 -3.09 -14.73
CA PHE A 180 -13.03 -4.52 -14.71
C PHE A 180 -12.78 -5.08 -16.12
N ARG A 181 -13.57 -4.70 -17.11
CA ARG A 181 -13.36 -5.11 -18.51
C ARG A 181 -12.00 -4.66 -19.04
N MET A 182 -11.57 -3.43 -18.75
CA MET A 182 -10.25 -2.92 -19.16
C MET A 182 -9.09 -3.61 -18.41
N LEU A 183 -9.33 -4.15 -17.21
CA LEU A 183 -8.38 -5.00 -16.49
C LEU A 183 -8.32 -6.43 -17.07
N GLY A 184 -9.23 -6.83 -17.96
CA GLY A 184 -9.34 -8.19 -18.47
C GLY A 184 -10.01 -9.16 -17.46
N ARG A 185 -10.89 -8.63 -16.63
CA ARG A 185 -11.63 -9.38 -15.60
C ARG A 185 -13.14 -9.34 -15.86
#